data_9d3fe9ddecf8875e66c065d384541df8
#
_entry.id   9d3fe9ddecf8875e66c065d384541df8
#
_cell.length_a   1.000
_cell.length_b   1.000
_cell.length_c   1.000
_cell.angle_alpha   90.00
_cell.angle_beta   90.00
_cell.angle_gamma   90.00
#
_symmetry.space_group_name_H-M   'P 1'
#
loop_
_entity.id
_entity.type
_entity.pdbx_description
1 polymer ?
#
loop_
_entity_poly.entity_id
_entity_poly.type
_entity_poly.pdbx_seq_one_letter_code
_entity_poly.pdbx_strand_id
1 'polypeptide(L)'
;PAEPLFRSSGLINKSSPLNRLVQGDVGSGKTAVAASVCYTVAKNGFQTAFMAPTEILARQHYKTFQKLFENTDIKVGLLTGTLRESEKKQIRKSLADGSIDMVIGTHALITDKTEFKNLALAVTDEQHRFGVAQRAKLLGKGNNPHLLVMSATPIPRTLGLIIFGDLDISIIDELPPSRKPVKTVLRTSAMRGGVYDFIRSEVKHGRQAYIVCPLVEEGELDDVASAEEYAADLMLREFPDIAVGIVHGQMKSDEKDEVMRKFVENEYSVLVATTVIEVGVDVPNATVIVIENAERFGLSQLHQLRGRVGRGSSQSYCILISDKGSKTTRERLEVMCSTNNGFVIADEDLKMRGPGDFFGHRQHGLPQMSIADFADTKSLELSQKIADCIMDRYGDIRNDEIRLAPSILSTSQLILIDTI
;
A
#
# COMPACT_ATOMS: atom_id res chain seq x y z
N PRO A 1 -2.40 21.06 7.84
CA PRO A 1 -1.58 19.86 7.58
C PRO A 1 -1.27 19.02 8.82
N ALA A 2 -1.34 19.61 10.04
CA ALA A 2 -1.07 18.87 11.29
C ALA A 2 -2.32 18.27 11.95
N GLU A 3 -3.50 18.58 11.47
CA GLU A 3 -4.77 18.18 12.08
C GLU A 3 -4.98 16.65 12.19
N PRO A 4 -4.59 15.80 11.19
CA PRO A 4 -4.70 14.35 11.33
C PRO A 4 -3.81 13.78 12.44
N LEU A 5 -2.62 14.36 12.67
CA LEU A 5 -1.68 13.91 13.70
C LEU A 5 -2.23 14.16 15.12
N PHE A 6 -2.82 15.34 15.35
CA PHE A 6 -3.40 15.69 16.65
C PHE A 6 -4.67 14.90 16.96
N ARG A 7 -5.49 14.60 15.95
CA ARG A 7 -6.67 13.75 16.11
C ARG A 7 -6.29 12.31 16.48
N SER A 8 -5.21 11.77 15.90
CA SER A 8 -4.73 10.42 16.20
C SER A 8 -4.22 10.30 17.64
N SER A 9 -3.51 11.29 18.18
CA SER A 9 -3.04 11.26 19.57
C SER A 9 -4.18 11.43 20.58
N GLY A 10 -5.22 12.19 20.27
CA GLY A 10 -6.41 12.33 21.11
C GLY A 10 -7.30 11.09 21.16
N LEU A 11 -7.18 10.20 20.19
CA LEU A 11 -8.00 8.99 20.08
C LEU A 11 -7.47 7.81 20.91
N ILE A 12 -6.18 7.80 21.26
CA ILE A 12 -5.56 6.78 22.12
C ILE A 12 -6.13 6.82 23.56
N ASN A 13 -6.71 7.93 23.96
CA ASN A 13 -7.33 8.12 25.29
C ASN A 13 -8.81 7.69 25.37
N LYS A 14 -9.38 7.10 24.33
CA LYS A 14 -10.76 6.55 24.38
C LYS A 14 -10.78 5.21 25.12
N SER A 15 -11.91 4.89 25.72
CA SER A 15 -12.18 3.62 26.41
C SER A 15 -12.22 2.40 25.46
N SER A 16 -12.37 2.62 24.16
CA SER A 16 -12.34 1.61 23.10
C SER A 16 -11.02 1.65 22.32
N PRO A 17 -10.49 0.50 21.87
CA PRO A 17 -9.28 0.46 21.04
C PRO A 17 -9.50 1.22 19.73
N LEU A 18 -8.46 1.92 19.29
CA LEU A 18 -8.43 2.58 18.01
C LEU A 18 -8.32 1.52 16.89
N ASN A 19 -9.26 1.53 15.98
CA ASN A 19 -9.17 0.79 14.70
C ASN A 19 -9.16 1.83 13.57
N ARG A 20 -7.99 2.16 13.01
CA ARG A 20 -7.88 3.28 12.07
C ARG A 20 -7.09 2.94 10.82
N LEU A 21 -7.67 3.29 9.68
CA LEU A 21 -7.00 3.28 8.38
C LEU A 21 -6.46 4.69 8.07
N VAL A 22 -5.15 4.81 7.92
CA VAL A 22 -4.49 6.00 7.37
C VAL A 22 -4.23 5.77 5.90
N GLN A 23 -4.98 6.47 5.08
CA GLN A 23 -4.91 6.40 3.63
C GLN A 23 -4.24 7.67 3.08
N GLY A 24 -3.42 7.50 2.07
CA GLY A 24 -2.75 8.64 1.41
C GLY A 24 -1.86 8.16 0.29
N ASP A 25 -1.55 9.03 -0.62
CA ASP A 25 -0.70 8.71 -1.77
C ASP A 25 0.70 8.23 -1.35
N VAL A 26 1.43 7.61 -2.25
CA VAL A 26 2.82 7.21 -2.02
C VAL A 26 3.63 8.46 -1.64
N GLY A 27 4.32 8.42 -0.49
CA GLY A 27 5.13 9.55 0.00
C GLY A 27 4.33 10.72 0.61
N SER A 28 3.05 10.53 0.95
CA SER A 28 2.24 11.54 1.65
C SER A 28 2.59 11.74 3.13
N GLY A 29 3.49 10.93 3.70
CA GLY A 29 3.90 11.05 5.09
C GLY A 29 3.23 10.08 6.06
N LYS A 30 2.55 9.02 5.59
CA LYS A 30 1.93 7.98 6.45
C LYS A 30 2.87 7.44 7.52
N THR A 31 4.14 7.19 7.15
CA THR A 31 5.17 6.71 8.08
C THR A 31 5.46 7.71 9.21
N ALA A 32 5.38 9.02 8.95
CA ALA A 32 5.57 10.05 9.98
C ALA A 32 4.38 10.05 10.97
N VAL A 33 3.16 9.84 10.47
CA VAL A 33 1.97 9.66 11.34
C VAL A 33 2.17 8.44 12.23
N ALA A 34 2.54 7.29 11.65
CA ALA A 34 2.80 6.08 12.42
C ALA A 34 3.91 6.28 13.45
N ALA A 35 5.01 6.97 13.09
CA ALA A 35 6.10 7.26 14.01
C ALA A 35 5.65 8.09 15.23
N SER A 36 4.80 9.09 15.01
CA SER A 36 4.26 9.91 16.11
C SER A 36 3.39 9.07 17.08
N VAL A 37 2.57 8.18 16.55
CA VAL A 37 1.75 7.27 17.36
C VAL A 37 2.63 6.26 18.11
N CYS A 38 3.61 5.65 17.43
CA CYS A 38 4.57 4.72 18.05
C CYS A 38 5.37 5.41 19.18
N TYR A 39 5.80 6.65 18.97
CA TYR A 39 6.47 7.45 19.97
C TYR A 39 5.61 7.64 21.23
N THR A 40 4.34 8.01 21.04
CA THR A 40 3.38 8.20 22.14
C THR A 40 3.19 6.92 22.93
N VAL A 41 3.03 5.78 22.24
CA VAL A 41 2.86 4.45 22.87
C VAL A 41 4.09 4.09 23.70
N ALA A 42 5.30 4.23 23.13
CA ALA A 42 6.55 3.94 23.81
C ALA A 42 6.77 4.82 25.05
N LYS A 43 6.46 6.12 24.96
CA LYS A 43 6.57 7.04 26.11
C LYS A 43 5.58 6.75 27.24
N ASN A 44 4.51 6.01 26.96
CA ASN A 44 3.59 5.52 27.98
C ASN A 44 3.97 4.13 28.51
N GLY A 45 5.13 3.57 28.16
CA GLY A 45 5.63 2.30 28.65
C GLY A 45 5.02 1.06 27.99
N PHE A 46 4.42 1.23 26.80
CA PHE A 46 3.81 0.17 26.02
C PHE A 46 4.64 -0.18 24.78
N GLN A 47 4.38 -1.35 24.23
CA GLN A 47 5.09 -1.84 23.06
C GLN A 47 4.27 -1.68 21.77
N THR A 48 4.97 -1.49 20.64
CA THR A 48 4.40 -1.44 19.30
C THR A 48 4.95 -2.58 18.43
N ALA A 49 4.06 -3.25 17.69
CA ALA A 49 4.42 -4.18 16.61
C ALA A 49 4.10 -3.54 15.25
N PHE A 50 5.11 -3.33 14.42
CA PHE A 50 4.97 -2.78 13.08
C PHE A 50 5.22 -3.87 12.03
N MET A 51 4.18 -4.27 11.31
CA MET A 51 4.24 -5.35 10.33
C MET A 51 4.34 -4.80 8.90
N ALA A 52 5.39 -5.20 8.20
CA ALA A 52 5.63 -4.90 6.80
C ALA A 52 5.46 -6.16 5.93
N PRO A 53 4.98 -6.04 4.68
CA PRO A 53 4.67 -7.18 3.83
C PRO A 53 5.92 -7.95 3.35
N THR A 54 7.05 -7.28 3.25
CA THR A 54 8.32 -7.87 2.79
C THR A 54 9.46 -7.51 3.71
N GLU A 55 10.53 -8.29 3.62
CA GLU A 55 11.72 -8.07 4.43
C GLU A 55 12.44 -6.77 4.08
N ILE A 56 12.51 -6.44 2.79
CA ILE A 56 13.12 -5.19 2.31
C ILE A 56 12.40 -3.99 2.94
N LEU A 57 11.07 -4.00 2.92
CA LEU A 57 10.28 -2.93 3.55
C LEU A 57 10.46 -2.90 5.07
N ALA A 58 10.50 -4.06 5.73
CA ALA A 58 10.77 -4.13 7.16
C ALA A 58 12.13 -3.51 7.51
N ARG A 59 13.19 -3.82 6.73
CA ARG A 59 14.53 -3.22 6.89
C ARG A 59 14.53 -1.72 6.59
N GLN A 60 13.80 -1.28 5.57
CA GLN A 60 13.67 0.14 5.23
C GLN A 60 12.97 0.91 6.34
N HIS A 61 11.83 0.41 6.83
CA HIS A 61 11.15 1.01 7.98
C HIS A 61 12.06 1.02 9.22
N TYR A 62 12.74 -0.07 9.51
CA TYR A 62 13.67 -0.15 10.62
C TYR A 62 14.72 0.96 10.59
N LYS A 63 15.40 1.17 9.45
CA LYS A 63 16.36 2.27 9.27
C LYS A 63 15.70 3.63 9.44
N THR A 64 14.50 3.82 8.92
CA THR A 64 13.76 5.07 9.03
C THR A 64 13.39 5.38 10.49
N PHE A 65 12.86 4.41 11.21
CA PHE A 65 12.48 4.59 12.62
C PHE A 65 13.69 4.73 13.53
N GLN A 66 14.79 4.00 13.26
CA GLN A 66 16.06 4.21 13.97
C GLN A 66 16.53 5.66 13.86
N LYS A 67 16.51 6.22 12.64
CA LYS A 67 16.88 7.61 12.40
C LYS A 67 15.93 8.61 13.07
N LEU A 68 14.62 8.36 13.01
CA LEU A 68 13.62 9.22 13.65
C LEU A 68 13.72 9.24 15.17
N PHE A 69 14.11 8.11 15.77
CA PHE A 69 14.22 7.95 17.23
C PHE A 69 15.66 8.03 17.75
N GLU A 70 16.63 8.39 16.91
CA GLU A 70 18.07 8.44 17.24
C GLU A 70 18.37 9.26 18.50
N ASN A 71 17.67 10.38 18.66
CA ASN A 71 17.83 11.28 19.81
C ASN A 71 16.80 11.02 20.94
N THR A 72 16.27 9.81 21.01
CA THR A 72 15.30 9.38 22.03
C THR A 72 15.79 8.12 22.74
N ASP A 73 15.14 7.77 23.82
CA ASP A 73 15.39 6.54 24.58
C ASP A 73 14.65 5.30 24.02
N ILE A 74 13.92 5.47 22.90
CA ILE A 74 13.09 4.39 22.30
C ILE A 74 13.96 3.37 21.59
N LYS A 75 13.81 2.12 21.97
CA LYS A 75 14.53 0.98 21.40
C LYS A 75 13.72 0.31 20.30
N VAL A 76 14.23 0.34 19.10
CA VAL A 76 13.62 -0.29 17.91
C VAL A 76 14.34 -1.60 17.60
N GLY A 77 13.59 -2.69 17.47
CA GLY A 77 14.06 -4.01 17.05
C GLY A 77 13.60 -4.37 15.64
N LEU A 78 14.34 -5.28 14.98
CA LEU A 78 13.97 -5.86 13.68
C LEU A 78 13.81 -7.36 13.82
N LEU A 79 12.67 -7.93 13.38
CA LEU A 79 12.41 -9.37 13.43
C LEU A 79 11.91 -9.88 12.07
N THR A 80 12.80 -10.48 11.28
CA THR A 80 12.51 -11.00 9.94
C THR A 80 12.89 -12.47 9.79
N GLY A 81 12.46 -13.08 8.68
CA GLY A 81 12.70 -14.50 8.40
C GLY A 81 14.16 -14.86 8.21
N THR A 82 14.97 -14.00 7.61
CA THR A 82 16.37 -14.25 7.25
C THR A 82 17.37 -14.04 8.39
N LEU A 83 16.94 -13.44 9.51
CA LEU A 83 17.81 -13.30 10.68
C LEU A 83 18.25 -14.68 11.23
N ARG A 84 19.46 -14.76 11.78
CA ARG A 84 19.96 -15.95 12.46
C ARG A 84 19.06 -16.30 13.65
N GLU A 85 18.90 -17.58 13.94
CA GLU A 85 18.04 -18.01 15.06
C GLU A 85 18.50 -17.47 16.43
N SER A 86 19.80 -17.27 16.61
CA SER A 86 20.35 -16.62 17.82
C SER A 86 19.84 -15.18 17.98
N GLU A 87 19.83 -14.40 16.88
CA GLU A 87 19.36 -13.02 16.84
C GLU A 87 17.84 -12.95 17.08
N LYS A 88 17.08 -13.82 16.39
CA LYS A 88 15.63 -13.94 16.62
C LYS A 88 15.31 -14.27 18.08
N LYS A 89 16.06 -15.20 18.68
CA LYS A 89 15.88 -15.58 20.10
C LYS A 89 16.16 -14.40 21.02
N GLN A 90 17.20 -13.62 20.76
CA GLN A 90 17.54 -12.44 21.55
C GLN A 90 16.44 -11.38 21.45
N ILE A 91 15.97 -11.06 20.22
CA ILE A 91 14.91 -10.07 20.00
C ILE A 91 13.61 -10.50 20.68
N ARG A 92 13.21 -11.78 20.53
CA ARG A 92 12.02 -12.32 21.20
C ARG A 92 12.13 -12.22 22.71
N LYS A 93 13.30 -12.51 23.28
CA LYS A 93 13.53 -12.32 24.72
C LYS A 93 13.35 -10.86 25.13
N SER A 94 13.92 -9.94 24.37
CA SER A 94 13.83 -8.50 24.63
C SER A 94 12.40 -7.94 24.43
N LEU A 95 11.58 -8.58 23.63
CA LEU A 95 10.14 -8.26 23.53
C LEU A 95 9.37 -8.77 24.74
N ALA A 96 9.65 -10.00 25.18
CA ALA A 96 8.97 -10.61 26.31
C ALA A 96 9.32 -9.96 27.65
N ASP A 97 10.56 -9.45 27.82
CA ASP A 97 10.97 -8.72 29.02
C ASP A 97 10.64 -7.21 28.98
N GLY A 98 10.25 -6.69 27.79
CA GLY A 98 9.88 -5.29 27.60
C GLY A 98 11.07 -4.35 27.42
N SER A 99 12.25 -4.84 27.09
CA SER A 99 13.44 -4.01 26.82
C SER A 99 13.49 -3.43 25.40
N ILE A 100 12.59 -3.85 24.50
CA ILE A 100 12.34 -3.26 23.18
C ILE A 100 10.95 -2.64 23.20
N ASP A 101 10.87 -1.36 22.83
CA ASP A 101 9.62 -0.57 22.81
C ASP A 101 8.86 -0.75 21.50
N MET A 102 9.58 -0.91 20.39
CA MET A 102 9.01 -1.09 19.06
C MET A 102 9.74 -2.19 18.30
N VAL A 103 9.00 -3.10 17.70
CA VAL A 103 9.55 -4.09 16.78
C VAL A 103 8.96 -3.93 15.39
N ILE A 104 9.82 -3.95 14.39
CA ILE A 104 9.45 -3.96 12.97
C ILE A 104 9.75 -5.33 12.42
N GLY A 105 8.85 -5.91 11.64
CA GLY A 105 9.09 -7.23 11.07
C GLY A 105 8.06 -7.66 10.05
N THR A 106 8.18 -8.91 9.62
CA THR A 106 7.28 -9.57 8.69
C THR A 106 6.42 -10.61 9.44
N HIS A 107 6.04 -11.69 8.78
CA HIS A 107 5.30 -12.81 9.39
C HIS A 107 5.95 -13.38 10.66
N ALA A 108 7.23 -13.14 10.92
CA ALA A 108 7.91 -13.56 12.13
C ALA A 108 7.27 -12.97 13.41
N LEU A 109 6.59 -11.82 13.31
CA LEU A 109 5.89 -11.16 14.43
C LEU A 109 4.65 -11.94 14.89
N ILE A 110 3.95 -12.62 13.98
CA ILE A 110 2.70 -13.32 14.26
C ILE A 110 2.89 -14.81 14.63
N THR A 111 4.14 -15.28 14.67
CA THR A 111 4.44 -16.67 15.07
C THR A 111 4.21 -16.86 16.57
N ASP A 112 3.83 -18.07 16.99
CA ASP A 112 3.57 -18.38 18.41
C ASP A 112 4.78 -18.18 19.31
N LYS A 113 5.99 -18.25 18.73
CA LYS A 113 7.27 -18.02 19.45
C LYS A 113 7.53 -16.56 19.82
N THR A 114 6.74 -15.62 19.31
CA THR A 114 6.92 -14.18 19.56
C THR A 114 5.89 -13.73 20.58
N GLU A 115 6.34 -13.32 21.74
CA GLU A 115 5.53 -12.82 22.86
C GLU A 115 5.92 -11.39 23.17
N PHE A 116 4.94 -10.60 23.62
CA PHE A 116 5.11 -9.20 24.03
C PHE A 116 4.76 -9.08 25.51
N LYS A 117 5.52 -8.27 26.22
CA LYS A 117 5.20 -7.95 27.62
C LYS A 117 3.94 -7.10 27.73
N ASN A 118 3.81 -6.11 26.86
CA ASN A 118 2.75 -5.12 26.94
C ASN A 118 2.45 -4.48 25.57
N LEU A 119 1.97 -5.28 24.61
CA LEU A 119 1.62 -4.80 23.29
C LEU A 119 0.34 -3.95 23.33
N ALA A 120 0.44 -2.67 22.99
CA ALA A 120 -0.69 -1.75 22.94
C ALA A 120 -1.00 -1.21 21.54
N LEU A 121 -0.09 -1.34 20.58
CA LEU A 121 -0.30 -0.88 19.21
C LEU A 121 0.20 -1.90 18.19
N ALA A 122 -0.65 -2.27 17.26
CA ALA A 122 -0.31 -2.98 16.04
C ALA A 122 -0.39 -2.03 14.85
N VAL A 123 0.69 -1.91 14.09
CA VAL A 123 0.73 -1.14 12.83
C VAL A 123 0.92 -2.12 11.68
N THR A 124 0.11 -1.99 10.63
CA THR A 124 0.27 -2.78 9.39
C THR A 124 0.43 -1.83 8.20
N ASP A 125 1.49 -2.03 7.42
CA ASP A 125 1.71 -1.29 6.17
C ASP A 125 1.24 -2.10 4.97
N GLU A 126 0.64 -1.45 3.96
CA GLU A 126 0.09 -2.07 2.75
C GLU A 126 -0.95 -3.16 3.06
N GLN A 127 -2.08 -2.75 3.63
CA GLN A 127 -3.14 -3.63 4.13
C GLN A 127 -3.56 -4.76 3.17
N HIS A 128 -3.64 -4.46 1.86
CA HIS A 128 -4.08 -5.42 0.84
C HIS A 128 -3.19 -6.68 0.74
N ARG A 129 -1.99 -6.64 1.33
CA ARG A 129 -1.04 -7.76 1.38
C ARG A 129 -1.23 -8.67 2.60
N PHE A 130 -2.07 -8.27 3.56
CA PHE A 130 -2.31 -9.03 4.79
C PHE A 130 -3.76 -9.51 4.87
N GLY A 131 -3.94 -10.81 5.03
CA GLY A 131 -5.26 -11.39 5.26
C GLY A 131 -5.83 -11.01 6.65
N VAL A 132 -7.15 -11.05 6.77
CA VAL A 132 -7.86 -10.80 8.05
C VAL A 132 -7.31 -11.68 9.18
N ALA A 133 -7.04 -12.96 8.90
CA ALA A 133 -6.48 -13.90 9.88
C ALA A 133 -5.10 -13.50 10.41
N GLN A 134 -4.26 -12.87 9.60
CA GLN A 134 -2.93 -12.42 10.03
C GLN A 134 -3.02 -11.21 10.96
N ARG A 135 -3.92 -10.28 10.67
CA ARG A 135 -4.21 -9.13 11.54
C ARG A 135 -4.77 -9.60 12.89
N ALA A 136 -5.74 -10.51 12.85
CA ALA A 136 -6.32 -11.09 14.08
C ALA A 136 -5.25 -11.77 14.94
N LYS A 137 -4.31 -12.53 14.34
CA LYS A 137 -3.18 -13.12 15.05
C LYS A 137 -2.26 -12.08 15.69
N LEU A 138 -2.00 -10.95 15.00
CA LEU A 138 -1.17 -9.88 15.56
C LEU A 138 -1.87 -9.19 16.74
N LEU A 139 -3.16 -8.88 16.59
CA LEU A 139 -3.96 -8.30 17.66
C LEU A 139 -4.10 -9.24 18.87
N GLY A 140 -4.21 -10.54 18.63
CA GLY A 140 -4.24 -11.57 19.68
C GLY A 140 -2.96 -11.68 20.52
N LYS A 141 -1.86 -10.99 20.16
CA LYS A 141 -0.62 -10.91 20.95
C LYS A 141 -0.67 -9.90 22.11
N GLY A 142 -1.67 -9.04 22.15
CA GLY A 142 -1.87 -8.05 23.21
C GLY A 142 -3.25 -8.14 23.84
N ASN A 143 -3.46 -7.37 24.90
CA ASN A 143 -4.76 -7.25 25.53
C ASN A 143 -5.53 -6.09 24.87
N ASN A 144 -6.26 -6.40 23.80
CA ASN A 144 -7.04 -5.44 23.02
C ASN A 144 -6.22 -4.24 22.48
N PRO A 145 -5.12 -4.48 21.74
CA PRO A 145 -4.26 -3.42 21.27
C PRO A 145 -4.96 -2.56 20.21
N HIS A 146 -4.56 -1.30 20.11
CA HIS A 146 -4.93 -0.40 19.02
C HIS A 146 -4.43 -0.93 17.68
N LEU A 147 -5.19 -0.71 16.61
CA LEU A 147 -4.82 -1.05 15.25
C LEU A 147 -4.68 0.21 14.40
N LEU A 148 -3.51 0.39 13.81
CA LEU A 148 -3.24 1.41 12.80
C LEU A 148 -2.89 0.72 11.48
N VAL A 149 -3.72 0.91 10.50
CA VAL A 149 -3.53 0.36 9.16
C VAL A 149 -3.09 1.47 8.23
N MET A 150 -2.07 1.24 7.41
CA MET A 150 -1.62 2.18 6.39
C MET A 150 -1.86 1.60 5.00
N SER A 151 -2.33 2.44 4.08
CA SER A 151 -2.47 2.08 2.68
C SER A 151 -1.97 3.19 1.76
N ALA A 152 -1.16 2.81 0.77
CA ALA A 152 -0.76 3.71 -0.30
C ALA A 152 -1.68 3.61 -1.53
N THR A 153 -2.62 2.65 -1.54
CA THR A 153 -3.67 2.61 -2.56
C THR A 153 -4.75 3.61 -2.20
N PRO A 154 -4.96 4.66 -3.00
CA PRO A 154 -6.16 5.46 -2.86
C PRO A 154 -7.38 4.57 -3.19
N ILE A 155 -8.26 4.42 -2.24
CA ILE A 155 -9.56 3.76 -2.42
C ILE A 155 -10.60 4.87 -2.40
N PRO A 156 -11.54 4.91 -3.35
CA PRO A 156 -12.63 5.87 -3.29
C PRO A 156 -13.26 5.89 -1.90
N ARG A 157 -13.53 7.08 -1.37
CA ARG A 157 -14.00 7.24 0.02
C ARG A 157 -15.25 6.41 0.31
N THR A 158 -16.17 6.38 -0.65
CA THR A 158 -17.39 5.56 -0.59
C THR A 158 -17.11 4.08 -0.44
N LEU A 159 -16.20 3.59 -1.27
CA LEU A 159 -15.81 2.18 -1.25
C LEU A 159 -15.04 1.82 0.03
N GLY A 160 -14.23 2.76 0.52
CA GLY A 160 -13.52 2.63 1.79
C GLY A 160 -14.46 2.45 2.98
N LEU A 161 -15.56 3.19 3.04
CA LEU A 161 -16.59 3.08 4.08
C LEU A 161 -17.32 1.72 4.04
N ILE A 162 -17.50 1.16 2.84
CA ILE A 162 -18.20 -0.12 2.67
C ILE A 162 -17.27 -1.30 3.02
N ILE A 163 -16.03 -1.27 2.52
CA ILE A 163 -15.10 -2.40 2.68
C ILE A 163 -14.49 -2.43 4.08
N PHE A 164 -14.29 -1.28 4.70
CA PHE A 164 -13.60 -1.11 5.97
C PHE A 164 -14.49 -0.45 7.02
N GLY A 165 -15.78 -0.82 7.04
CA GLY A 165 -16.76 -0.25 7.95
C GLY A 165 -16.41 -0.38 9.45
N ASP A 166 -15.50 -1.31 9.77
CA ASP A 166 -14.92 -1.50 11.10
C ASP A 166 -13.73 -0.59 11.42
N LEU A 167 -13.25 0.19 10.43
CA LEU A 167 -12.11 1.09 10.57
C LEU A 167 -12.52 2.56 10.42
N ASP A 168 -12.09 3.37 11.34
CA ASP A 168 -12.06 4.83 11.17
C ASP A 168 -11.10 5.22 10.04
N ILE A 169 -11.52 6.03 9.07
CA ILE A 169 -10.67 6.43 7.95
C ILE A 169 -10.10 7.83 8.16
N SER A 170 -8.79 7.96 8.03
CA SER A 170 -8.08 9.24 7.95
C SER A 170 -7.37 9.36 6.61
N ILE A 171 -7.62 10.44 5.88
CA ILE A 171 -7.04 10.69 4.56
C ILE A 171 -5.95 11.75 4.68
N ILE A 172 -4.79 11.47 4.08
CA ILE A 172 -3.72 12.45 3.83
C ILE A 172 -3.80 12.81 2.35
N ASP A 173 -4.39 13.94 2.05
CA ASP A 173 -4.66 14.44 0.69
C ASP A 173 -3.60 15.43 0.19
N GLU A 174 -2.70 15.86 1.05
CA GLU A 174 -1.60 16.75 0.71
C GLU A 174 -0.27 15.98 0.55
N LEU A 175 0.52 16.40 -0.42
CA LEU A 175 1.90 15.93 -0.59
C LEU A 175 2.88 16.90 0.10
N PRO A 176 4.05 16.40 0.56
CA PRO A 176 5.09 17.27 1.10
C PRO A 176 5.48 18.38 0.10
N PRO A 177 5.70 19.62 0.56
CA PRO A 177 5.92 20.77 -0.33
C PRO A 177 7.18 20.66 -1.22
N SER A 178 8.13 19.80 -0.85
CA SER A 178 9.36 19.58 -1.62
C SER A 178 9.19 18.61 -2.82
N ARG A 179 8.04 17.95 -2.93
CA ARG A 179 7.81 16.93 -3.96
C ARG A 179 7.37 17.55 -5.27
N LYS A 180 8.10 17.24 -6.35
CA LYS A 180 7.72 17.65 -7.71
C LYS A 180 6.71 16.66 -8.29
N PRO A 181 5.63 17.13 -8.96
CA PRO A 181 4.70 16.25 -9.66
C PRO A 181 5.44 15.43 -10.72
N VAL A 182 5.11 14.13 -10.81
CA VAL A 182 5.64 13.25 -11.85
C VAL A 182 5.00 13.61 -13.19
N LYS A 183 5.81 13.87 -14.23
CA LYS A 183 5.32 14.12 -15.58
C LYS A 183 4.96 12.80 -16.24
N THR A 184 3.67 12.57 -16.46
CA THR A 184 3.17 11.35 -17.11
C THR A 184 2.87 11.63 -18.56
N VAL A 185 3.35 10.77 -19.46
CA VAL A 185 3.14 10.89 -20.92
C VAL A 185 2.76 9.53 -21.53
N LEU A 186 1.86 9.55 -22.50
CA LEU A 186 1.49 8.40 -23.31
C LEU A 186 2.28 8.40 -24.62
N ARG A 187 2.84 7.26 -25.01
CA ARG A 187 3.64 7.05 -26.23
C ARG A 187 3.21 5.74 -26.91
N THR A 188 3.48 5.63 -28.20
CA THR A 188 3.34 4.40 -28.98
C THR A 188 4.69 3.66 -29.03
N SER A 189 4.66 2.36 -29.34
CA SER A 189 5.88 1.55 -29.50
C SER A 189 6.84 2.10 -30.56
N ALA A 190 6.33 2.76 -31.59
CA ALA A 190 7.15 3.45 -32.61
C ALA A 190 8.07 4.54 -32.02
N MET A 191 7.78 5.03 -30.81
CA MET A 191 8.56 6.06 -30.13
C MET A 191 9.58 5.48 -29.14
N ARG A 192 9.70 4.14 -28.99
CA ARG A 192 10.61 3.50 -28.03
C ARG A 192 12.07 3.97 -28.16
N GLY A 193 12.58 4.12 -29.37
CA GLY A 193 13.94 4.62 -29.58
C GLY A 193 14.20 5.93 -28.86
N GLY A 194 13.29 6.90 -28.97
CA GLY A 194 13.40 8.18 -28.26
C GLY A 194 13.26 8.05 -26.74
N VAL A 195 12.48 7.07 -26.27
CA VAL A 195 12.36 6.78 -24.84
C VAL A 195 13.67 6.19 -24.30
N TYR A 196 14.32 5.30 -25.04
CA TYR A 196 15.60 4.73 -24.64
C TYR A 196 16.73 5.77 -24.68
N ASP A 197 16.73 6.67 -25.66
CA ASP A 197 17.66 7.82 -25.69
C ASP A 197 17.47 8.71 -24.46
N PHE A 198 16.24 8.93 -24.04
CA PHE A 198 15.93 9.68 -22.84
C PHE A 198 16.46 8.96 -21.56
N ILE A 199 16.27 7.64 -21.45
CA ILE A 199 16.84 6.84 -20.35
C ILE A 199 18.35 6.96 -20.35
N ARG A 200 19.02 6.80 -21.50
CA ARG A 200 20.50 6.96 -21.62
C ARG A 200 20.96 8.32 -21.11
N SER A 201 20.22 9.37 -21.46
CA SER A 201 20.50 10.72 -20.97
C SER A 201 20.38 10.84 -19.45
N GLU A 202 19.32 10.31 -18.88
CA GLU A 202 19.12 10.35 -17.42
C GLU A 202 20.20 9.53 -16.69
N VAL A 203 20.57 8.34 -17.20
CA VAL A 203 21.64 7.50 -16.65
C VAL A 203 23.00 8.21 -16.72
N LYS A 204 23.32 8.93 -17.79
CA LYS A 204 24.52 9.77 -17.89
C LYS A 204 24.58 10.86 -16.81
N HIS A 205 23.44 11.32 -16.32
CA HIS A 205 23.34 12.25 -15.18
C HIS A 205 23.38 11.54 -13.82
N GLY A 206 23.71 10.23 -13.79
CA GLY A 206 23.80 9.43 -12.58
C GLY A 206 22.44 9.00 -12.02
N ARG A 207 21.36 9.08 -12.78
CA ARG A 207 20.02 8.69 -12.36
C ARG A 207 19.68 7.27 -12.77
N GLN A 208 18.58 6.75 -12.22
CA GLN A 208 18.14 5.38 -12.46
C GLN A 208 16.75 5.34 -13.09
N ALA A 209 16.49 4.23 -13.80
CA ALA A 209 15.22 4.03 -14.49
C ALA A 209 14.61 2.65 -14.19
N TYR A 210 13.30 2.59 -14.14
CA TYR A 210 12.51 1.35 -14.18
C TYR A 210 11.95 1.13 -15.57
N ILE A 211 11.92 -0.12 -16.02
CA ILE A 211 11.14 -0.58 -17.18
C ILE A 211 10.25 -1.71 -16.70
N VAL A 212 8.93 -1.52 -16.75
CA VAL A 212 7.95 -2.47 -16.25
C VAL A 212 7.25 -3.14 -17.41
N CYS A 213 7.32 -4.46 -17.46
CA CYS A 213 6.62 -5.30 -18.43
C CYS A 213 5.41 -5.96 -17.78
N PRO A 214 4.23 -6.01 -18.43
CA PRO A 214 3.10 -6.77 -17.91
C PRO A 214 3.41 -8.27 -17.95
N LEU A 215 2.88 -9.02 -17.01
CA LEU A 215 2.73 -10.47 -17.16
C LEU A 215 1.61 -10.72 -18.18
N VAL A 216 1.82 -11.67 -19.11
CA VAL A 216 0.76 -12.15 -20.00
C VAL A 216 0.11 -13.28 -19.26
N GLU A 217 -1.03 -13.30 -18.77
CA GLU A 217 -1.87 -14.26 -18.03
C GLU A 217 -1.19 -15.20 -17.00
N GLU A 218 -1.81 -15.37 -15.83
CA GLU A 218 -1.31 -16.27 -14.77
C GLU A 218 -1.29 -17.72 -15.26
N GLY A 219 -0.08 -18.26 -15.49
CA GLY A 219 0.07 -19.71 -15.70
C GLY A 219 0.99 -20.15 -16.83
N GLU A 220 1.49 -19.30 -17.71
CA GLU A 220 2.36 -19.70 -18.81
C GLU A 220 3.84 -19.43 -18.52
N LEU A 221 4.65 -20.49 -18.66
CA LEU A 221 6.12 -20.42 -18.58
C LEU A 221 6.71 -19.44 -19.61
N ASP A 222 5.96 -19.11 -20.67
CA ASP A 222 6.34 -18.21 -21.75
C ASP A 222 6.50 -16.74 -21.32
N ASP A 223 5.89 -16.31 -20.23
CA ASP A 223 5.87 -14.91 -19.80
C ASP A 223 7.15 -14.44 -19.14
N VAL A 224 7.78 -15.32 -18.38
CA VAL A 224 9.06 -15.03 -17.75
C VAL A 224 10.15 -15.06 -18.79
N ALA A 225 10.10 -16.04 -19.71
CA ALA A 225 10.98 -16.10 -20.86
C ALA A 225 10.91 -14.83 -21.70
N SER A 226 9.69 -14.28 -21.93
CA SER A 226 9.50 -13.04 -22.68
C SER A 226 10.06 -11.81 -21.96
N ALA A 227 10.00 -11.73 -20.63
CA ALA A 227 10.58 -10.63 -19.87
C ALA A 227 12.11 -10.73 -19.80
N GLU A 228 12.65 -11.94 -19.69
CA GLU A 228 14.10 -12.21 -19.74
C GLU A 228 14.66 -11.95 -21.13
N GLU A 229 13.99 -12.41 -22.20
CA GLU A 229 14.35 -12.12 -23.57
C GLU A 229 14.34 -10.61 -23.88
N TYR A 230 13.29 -9.92 -23.41
CA TYR A 230 13.20 -8.48 -23.55
C TYR A 230 14.32 -7.76 -22.81
N ALA A 231 14.65 -8.17 -21.58
CA ALA A 231 15.75 -7.61 -20.84
C ALA A 231 17.12 -7.90 -21.51
N ALA A 232 17.29 -9.11 -22.05
CA ALA A 232 18.50 -9.48 -22.79
C ALA A 232 18.65 -8.65 -24.09
N ASP A 233 17.57 -8.43 -24.82
CA ASP A 233 17.55 -7.57 -26.01
C ASP A 233 17.89 -6.12 -25.66
N LEU A 234 17.33 -5.60 -24.58
CA LEU A 234 17.68 -4.27 -24.07
C LEU A 234 19.16 -4.16 -23.70
N MET A 235 19.73 -5.16 -23.01
CA MET A 235 21.15 -5.18 -22.63
C MET A 235 22.07 -5.23 -23.85
N LEU A 236 21.72 -6.03 -24.86
CA LEU A 236 22.58 -6.25 -26.02
C LEU A 236 22.48 -5.12 -27.05
N ARG A 237 21.30 -4.58 -27.28
CA ARG A 237 21.04 -3.65 -28.38
C ARG A 237 20.88 -2.20 -27.94
N GLU A 238 20.16 -2.01 -26.83
CA GLU A 238 19.76 -0.66 -26.42
C GLU A 238 20.68 -0.10 -25.32
N PHE A 239 21.14 -0.92 -24.40
CA PHE A 239 21.93 -0.47 -23.25
C PHE A 239 23.24 -1.25 -23.07
N PRO A 240 24.11 -1.38 -24.14
CA PRO A 240 25.32 -2.19 -24.05
C PRO A 240 26.32 -1.70 -22.99
N ASP A 241 26.29 -0.39 -22.69
CA ASP A 241 27.21 0.25 -21.73
C ASP A 241 26.53 0.58 -20.38
N ILE A 242 25.30 0.11 -20.16
CA ILE A 242 24.52 0.40 -18.96
C ILE A 242 24.28 -0.90 -18.19
N ALA A 243 24.56 -0.88 -16.88
CA ALA A 243 24.26 -2.02 -16.02
C ALA A 243 22.74 -2.13 -15.83
N VAL A 244 22.16 -3.23 -16.32
CA VAL A 244 20.73 -3.53 -16.27
C VAL A 244 20.51 -4.72 -15.34
N GLY A 245 19.63 -4.57 -14.37
CA GLY A 245 19.14 -5.66 -13.54
C GLY A 245 17.76 -6.15 -14.02
N ILE A 246 17.43 -7.40 -13.68
CA ILE A 246 16.09 -7.96 -13.95
C ILE A 246 15.49 -8.52 -12.66
N VAL A 247 14.19 -8.30 -12.47
CA VAL A 247 13.41 -8.89 -11.36
C VAL A 247 12.04 -9.33 -11.84
N HIS A 248 11.69 -10.59 -11.54
CA HIS A 248 10.40 -11.18 -11.94
C HIS A 248 9.82 -12.11 -10.88
N GLY A 249 8.54 -12.51 -11.05
CA GLY A 249 7.76 -13.24 -10.07
C GLY A 249 8.36 -14.57 -9.63
N GLN A 250 8.98 -15.32 -10.56
CA GLN A 250 9.50 -16.67 -10.31
C GLN A 250 10.85 -16.71 -9.59
N MET A 251 11.58 -15.59 -9.49
CA MET A 251 12.82 -15.53 -8.71
C MET A 251 12.55 -15.83 -7.24
N LYS A 252 13.50 -16.49 -6.58
CA LYS A 252 13.48 -16.69 -5.14
C LYS A 252 13.58 -15.34 -4.40
N SER A 253 13.06 -15.30 -3.17
CA SER A 253 13.07 -14.07 -2.36
C SER A 253 14.46 -13.48 -2.22
N ASP A 254 15.46 -14.32 -1.92
CA ASP A 254 16.84 -13.90 -1.71
C ASP A 254 17.47 -13.31 -3.00
N GLU A 255 17.13 -13.88 -4.16
CA GLU A 255 17.60 -13.38 -5.46
C GLU A 255 16.97 -12.00 -5.77
N LYS A 256 15.67 -11.85 -5.52
CA LYS A 256 14.97 -10.56 -5.65
C LYS A 256 15.58 -9.51 -4.74
N ASP A 257 15.87 -9.88 -3.50
CA ASP A 257 16.43 -8.99 -2.50
C ASP A 257 17.85 -8.52 -2.92
N GLU A 258 18.64 -9.42 -3.50
CA GLU A 258 19.99 -9.09 -3.99
C GLU A 258 19.93 -8.14 -5.20
N VAL A 259 19.05 -8.39 -6.18
CA VAL A 259 18.88 -7.50 -7.35
C VAL A 259 18.41 -6.12 -6.89
N MET A 260 17.44 -6.06 -5.99
CA MET A 260 16.93 -4.81 -5.44
C MET A 260 18.01 -4.06 -4.65
N ARG A 261 18.83 -4.76 -3.86
CA ARG A 261 19.96 -4.17 -3.14
C ARG A 261 20.91 -3.49 -4.10
N LYS A 262 21.35 -4.20 -5.16
CA LYS A 262 22.22 -3.66 -6.20
C LYS A 262 21.64 -2.44 -6.90
N PHE A 263 20.34 -2.45 -7.14
CA PHE A 263 19.66 -1.28 -7.72
C PHE A 263 19.62 -0.09 -6.74
N VAL A 264 19.33 -0.31 -5.46
CA VAL A 264 19.36 0.75 -4.44
C VAL A 264 20.77 1.33 -4.27
N GLU A 265 21.82 0.49 -4.35
CA GLU A 265 23.23 0.88 -4.26
C GLU A 265 23.78 1.49 -5.57
N ASN A 266 22.92 1.64 -6.58
CA ASN A 266 23.27 2.19 -7.91
C ASN A 266 24.30 1.35 -8.69
N GLU A 267 24.42 0.07 -8.39
CA GLU A 267 25.19 -0.88 -9.22
C GLU A 267 24.45 -1.17 -10.54
N TYR A 268 23.11 -1.16 -10.53
CA TYR A 268 22.26 -1.18 -11.72
C TYR A 268 21.67 0.21 -11.96
N SER A 269 21.81 0.72 -13.17
CA SER A 269 21.22 2.01 -13.59
C SER A 269 19.81 1.84 -14.16
N VAL A 270 19.50 0.67 -14.72
CA VAL A 270 18.18 0.32 -15.23
C VAL A 270 17.73 -0.97 -14.57
N LEU A 271 16.47 -1.01 -14.14
CA LEU A 271 15.85 -2.22 -13.61
C LEU A 271 14.65 -2.59 -14.48
N VAL A 272 14.76 -3.73 -15.17
CA VAL A 272 13.63 -4.34 -15.89
C VAL A 272 12.86 -5.22 -14.91
N ALA A 273 11.55 -5.07 -14.87
CA ALA A 273 10.75 -5.84 -13.94
C ALA A 273 9.39 -6.20 -14.50
N THR A 274 8.86 -7.32 -14.04
CA THR A 274 7.44 -7.61 -14.15
C THR A 274 6.67 -6.91 -13.02
N THR A 275 5.38 -7.17 -12.87
CA THR A 275 4.49 -6.56 -11.85
C THR A 275 4.99 -6.65 -10.40
N VAL A 276 6.03 -7.42 -10.12
CA VAL A 276 6.63 -7.61 -8.77
C VAL A 276 7.20 -6.33 -8.14
N ILE A 277 7.46 -5.26 -8.93
CA ILE A 277 7.90 -3.94 -8.40
C ILE A 277 6.83 -3.24 -7.53
N GLU A 278 5.65 -3.75 -7.42
CA GLU A 278 4.65 -3.23 -6.48
C GLU A 278 5.16 -3.22 -5.02
N VAL A 279 6.28 -3.90 -4.73
CA VAL A 279 6.91 -3.93 -3.41
C VAL A 279 7.67 -2.64 -3.13
N GLY A 280 7.22 -1.88 -2.19
CA GLY A 280 7.48 -0.50 -1.77
C GLY A 280 8.89 -0.02 -1.51
N VAL A 281 9.94 -0.56 -2.17
CA VAL A 281 11.32 -0.10 -1.99
C VAL A 281 11.48 1.33 -2.49
N ASP A 282 12.04 2.18 -1.62
CA ASP A 282 12.31 3.58 -1.92
C ASP A 282 13.68 3.72 -2.60
N VAL A 283 13.67 4.20 -3.85
CA VAL A 283 14.89 4.52 -4.62
C VAL A 283 14.81 5.97 -5.06
N PRO A 284 15.27 6.93 -4.23
CA PRO A 284 15.15 8.36 -4.51
C PRO A 284 15.83 8.80 -5.81
N ASN A 285 16.86 8.03 -6.25
CA ASN A 285 17.61 8.29 -7.47
C ASN A 285 16.90 7.84 -8.76
N ALA A 286 15.84 7.01 -8.65
CA ALA A 286 15.03 6.59 -9.79
C ALA A 286 14.09 7.72 -10.24
N THR A 287 14.37 8.29 -11.41
CA THR A 287 13.63 9.42 -11.97
C THR A 287 12.75 9.06 -13.15
N VAL A 288 12.96 7.91 -13.77
CA VAL A 288 12.19 7.47 -14.94
C VAL A 288 11.54 6.13 -14.66
N ILE A 289 10.27 6.00 -15.00
CA ILE A 289 9.57 4.72 -15.10
C ILE A 289 8.91 4.61 -16.46
N VAL A 290 9.20 3.53 -17.17
CA VAL A 290 8.54 3.17 -18.43
C VAL A 290 7.65 1.97 -18.16
N ILE A 291 6.40 2.03 -18.59
CA ILE A 291 5.43 0.94 -18.43
C ILE A 291 5.03 0.47 -19.84
N GLU A 292 5.50 -0.71 -20.19
CA GLU A 292 5.19 -1.37 -21.45
C GLU A 292 3.76 -1.93 -21.45
N ASN A 293 3.09 -1.86 -22.60
CA ASN A 293 1.69 -2.31 -22.76
C ASN A 293 0.79 -1.82 -21.62
N ALA A 294 0.85 -0.52 -21.34
CA ALA A 294 0.18 0.11 -20.20
C ALA A 294 -1.33 -0.16 -20.15
N GLU A 295 -1.94 -0.50 -21.28
CA GLU A 295 -3.36 -0.87 -21.36
C GLU A 295 -3.70 -2.19 -20.63
N ARG A 296 -2.71 -3.00 -20.28
CA ARG A 296 -2.92 -4.25 -19.53
C ARG A 296 -3.03 -4.02 -18.02
N PHE A 297 -2.61 -2.86 -17.54
CA PHE A 297 -2.65 -2.51 -16.12
C PHE A 297 -3.93 -1.78 -15.75
N GLY A 298 -4.44 -2.01 -14.56
CA GLY A 298 -5.49 -1.19 -13.97
C GLY A 298 -4.97 0.21 -13.59
N LEU A 299 -5.85 1.20 -13.50
CA LEU A 299 -5.46 2.57 -13.13
C LEU A 299 -4.80 2.63 -11.76
N SER A 300 -5.31 1.88 -10.78
CA SER A 300 -4.72 1.79 -9.44
C SER A 300 -3.30 1.20 -9.47
N GLN A 301 -3.04 0.19 -10.32
CA GLN A 301 -1.70 -0.39 -10.51
C GLN A 301 -0.75 0.62 -11.19
N LEU A 302 -1.21 1.29 -12.25
CA LEU A 302 -0.43 2.33 -12.93
C LEU A 302 -0.06 3.46 -11.96
N HIS A 303 -0.99 3.84 -11.08
CA HIS A 303 -0.73 4.86 -10.06
C HIS A 303 0.33 4.41 -9.04
N GLN A 304 0.25 3.16 -8.57
CA GLN A 304 1.27 2.58 -7.66
C GLN A 304 2.65 2.51 -8.33
N LEU A 305 2.71 2.06 -9.59
CA LEU A 305 3.94 2.02 -10.38
C LEU A 305 4.51 3.42 -10.58
N ARG A 306 3.69 4.42 -10.95
CA ARG A 306 4.13 5.82 -11.03
C ARG A 306 4.71 6.32 -9.70
N GLY A 307 4.16 5.90 -8.58
CA GLY A 307 4.64 6.22 -7.24
C GLY A 307 6.04 5.66 -6.90
N ARG A 308 6.62 4.80 -7.76
CA ARG A 308 8.00 4.31 -7.60
C ARG A 308 9.05 5.35 -7.94
N VAL A 309 8.68 6.38 -8.68
CA VAL A 309 9.52 7.54 -8.99
C VAL A 309 8.99 8.81 -8.34
N GLY A 310 9.76 9.89 -8.36
CA GLY A 310 9.36 11.16 -7.76
C GLY A 310 9.55 11.21 -6.24
N ARG A 311 10.49 10.44 -5.70
CA ARG A 311 10.82 10.41 -4.27
C ARG A 311 12.04 11.27 -3.91
N GLY A 312 12.79 11.70 -4.92
CA GLY A 312 13.91 12.63 -4.79
C GLY A 312 13.52 14.08 -5.13
N SER A 313 14.52 14.98 -5.11
CA SER A 313 14.36 16.40 -5.47
C SER A 313 14.33 16.65 -6.99
N SER A 314 14.72 15.65 -7.79
CA SER A 314 14.78 15.74 -9.25
C SER A 314 13.41 15.58 -9.89
N GLN A 315 13.22 16.19 -11.07
CA GLN A 315 12.02 15.96 -11.87
C GLN A 315 11.95 14.49 -12.28
N SER A 316 10.79 13.87 -12.14
CA SER A 316 10.57 12.48 -12.51
C SER A 316 9.51 12.32 -13.60
N TYR A 317 9.60 11.20 -14.32
CA TYR A 317 8.83 10.94 -15.52
C TYR A 317 8.23 9.54 -15.48
N CYS A 318 6.97 9.44 -15.87
CA CYS A 318 6.26 8.18 -16.09
C CYS A 318 5.85 8.10 -17.55
N ILE A 319 6.38 7.13 -18.27
CA ILE A 319 6.14 6.96 -19.71
C ILE A 319 5.30 5.70 -19.90
N LEU A 320 4.06 5.88 -20.34
CA LEU A 320 3.14 4.80 -20.64
C LEU A 320 3.28 4.46 -22.12
N ILE A 321 3.57 3.20 -22.45
CA ILE A 321 3.65 2.72 -23.84
C ILE A 321 2.42 1.88 -24.12
N SER A 322 1.66 2.25 -25.18
CA SER A 322 0.47 1.52 -25.62
C SER A 322 0.22 1.75 -27.09
N ASP A 323 -0.01 0.66 -27.82
CA ASP A 323 -0.41 0.66 -29.23
C ASP A 323 -1.92 0.41 -29.41
N LYS A 324 -2.64 0.07 -28.34
CA LYS A 324 -4.09 -0.14 -28.40
C LYS A 324 -4.82 1.19 -28.55
N GLY A 325 -5.44 1.36 -29.73
CA GLY A 325 -6.14 2.57 -30.12
C GLY A 325 -7.62 2.61 -29.78
N SER A 326 -8.17 1.70 -28.94
CA SER A 326 -9.58 1.83 -28.58
C SER A 326 -9.81 3.11 -27.78
N LYS A 327 -10.94 3.78 -28.04
CA LYS A 327 -11.28 5.06 -27.40
C LYS A 327 -11.27 4.94 -25.88
N THR A 328 -11.86 3.88 -25.35
CA THR A 328 -11.93 3.61 -23.89
C THR A 328 -10.57 3.38 -23.29
N THR A 329 -9.67 2.64 -23.95
CA THR A 329 -8.29 2.45 -23.49
C THR A 329 -7.53 3.77 -23.43
N ARG A 330 -7.67 4.58 -24.45
CA ARG A 330 -6.99 5.87 -24.53
C ARG A 330 -7.50 6.84 -23.46
N GLU A 331 -8.82 6.97 -23.30
CA GLU A 331 -9.43 7.79 -22.25
C GLU A 331 -8.92 7.36 -20.84
N ARG A 332 -8.83 6.04 -20.59
CA ARG A 332 -8.30 5.51 -19.35
C ARG A 332 -6.83 5.91 -19.10
N LEU A 333 -5.96 5.79 -20.09
CA LEU A 333 -4.56 6.16 -19.96
C LEU A 333 -4.37 7.69 -19.91
N GLU A 334 -5.23 8.47 -20.55
CA GLU A 334 -5.24 9.93 -20.48
C GLU A 334 -5.58 10.43 -19.06
N VAL A 335 -6.39 9.71 -18.28
CA VAL A 335 -6.60 10.02 -16.85
C VAL A 335 -5.27 10.05 -16.10
N MET A 336 -4.40 9.06 -16.34
CA MET A 336 -3.07 9.01 -15.71
C MET A 336 -2.18 10.20 -16.11
N CYS A 337 -2.35 10.72 -17.31
CA CYS A 337 -1.58 11.87 -17.81
C CYS A 337 -2.13 13.22 -17.27
N SER A 338 -3.43 13.30 -16.98
CA SER A 338 -4.11 14.53 -16.59
C SER A 338 -3.94 14.89 -15.12
N THR A 339 -3.75 13.91 -14.23
CA THR A 339 -3.68 14.14 -12.78
C THR A 339 -2.61 13.29 -12.07
N ASN A 340 -2.03 13.88 -11.03
CA ASN A 340 -1.17 13.14 -10.10
C ASN A 340 -1.93 12.69 -8.83
N ASN A 341 -3.19 13.13 -8.64
CA ASN A 341 -3.97 12.81 -7.46
C ASN A 341 -4.52 11.38 -7.55
N GLY A 342 -4.06 10.50 -6.66
CA GLY A 342 -4.45 9.11 -6.65
C GLY A 342 -5.94 8.88 -6.32
N PHE A 343 -6.58 9.75 -5.55
CA PHE A 343 -8.01 9.63 -5.24
C PHE A 343 -8.87 9.92 -6.47
N VAL A 344 -8.48 10.94 -7.27
CA VAL A 344 -9.16 11.23 -8.55
C VAL A 344 -9.02 10.05 -9.51
N ILE A 345 -7.82 9.44 -9.58
CA ILE A 345 -7.59 8.26 -10.42
C ILE A 345 -8.44 7.08 -9.96
N ALA A 346 -8.56 6.85 -8.66
CA ALA A 346 -9.37 5.78 -8.10
C ALA A 346 -10.87 6.00 -8.36
N ASP A 347 -11.36 7.24 -8.24
CA ASP A 347 -12.74 7.58 -8.55
C ASP A 347 -13.06 7.37 -10.05
N GLU A 348 -12.14 7.73 -10.95
CA GLU A 348 -12.30 7.48 -12.39
C GLU A 348 -12.22 5.97 -12.71
N ASP A 349 -11.33 5.20 -12.05
CA ASP A 349 -11.29 3.73 -12.19
C ASP A 349 -12.62 3.09 -11.79
N LEU A 350 -13.21 3.53 -10.67
CA LEU A 350 -14.51 3.06 -10.20
C LEU A 350 -15.65 3.40 -11.19
N LYS A 351 -15.67 4.61 -11.74
CA LYS A 351 -16.66 5.02 -12.74
C LYS A 351 -16.56 4.19 -14.02
N MET A 352 -15.33 3.89 -14.48
CA MET A 352 -15.10 3.17 -15.74
C MET A 352 -15.39 1.67 -15.63
N ARG A 353 -15.10 1.03 -14.49
CA ARG A 353 -15.32 -0.41 -14.28
C ARG A 353 -16.73 -0.72 -13.79
N GLY A 354 -17.33 0.22 -13.11
CA GLY A 354 -18.54 -0.01 -12.34
C GLY A 354 -18.26 -0.78 -11.04
N PRO A 355 -19.20 -0.73 -10.07
CA PRO A 355 -19.02 -1.36 -8.75
C PRO A 355 -19.00 -2.89 -8.81
N GLY A 356 -19.62 -3.52 -9.80
CA GLY A 356 -19.73 -4.97 -9.91
C GLY A 356 -18.40 -5.71 -10.06
N ASP A 357 -17.46 -5.15 -10.81
CA ASP A 357 -16.14 -5.76 -11.04
C ASP A 357 -15.19 -5.57 -9.84
N PHE A 358 -15.47 -4.62 -8.96
CA PHE A 358 -14.63 -4.36 -7.79
C PHE A 358 -14.75 -5.44 -6.71
N PHE A 359 -15.93 -6.06 -6.60
CA PHE A 359 -16.21 -7.11 -5.61
C PHE A 359 -15.88 -8.53 -6.11
N GLY A 360 -15.47 -8.67 -7.37
CA GLY A 360 -15.13 -9.96 -7.99
C GLY A 360 -16.31 -10.94 -8.02
N HIS A 361 -16.47 -11.71 -9.07
CA HIS A 361 -17.56 -12.68 -9.26
C HIS A 361 -17.65 -13.81 -8.20
N ARG A 362 -16.90 -13.76 -7.09
CA ARG A 362 -16.78 -14.89 -6.14
C ARG A 362 -17.16 -14.61 -4.69
N GLN A 363 -17.65 -13.45 -4.33
CA GLN A 363 -18.23 -13.27 -2.99
C GLN A 363 -19.77 -13.37 -3.06
N HIS A 364 -20.28 -14.57 -2.83
CA HIS A 364 -21.67 -14.82 -2.55
C HIS A 364 -22.02 -14.11 -1.23
N GLY A 365 -22.88 -13.11 -1.27
CA GLY A 365 -23.46 -12.51 -0.06
C GLY A 365 -23.61 -10.99 0.00
N LEU A 366 -23.07 -10.23 -0.98
CA LEU A 366 -23.31 -8.79 -1.02
C LEU A 366 -24.65 -8.50 -1.72
N PRO A 367 -25.49 -7.60 -1.15
CA PRO A 367 -26.73 -7.18 -1.80
C PRO A 367 -26.44 -6.59 -3.18
N GLN A 368 -27.34 -6.82 -4.14
CA GLN A 368 -27.33 -6.12 -5.43
C GLN A 368 -27.68 -4.64 -5.18
N MET A 369 -26.69 -3.84 -4.79
CA MET A 369 -26.85 -2.39 -4.70
C MET A 369 -26.77 -1.80 -6.11
N SER A 370 -27.60 -0.82 -6.42
CA SER A 370 -27.55 -0.13 -7.71
C SER A 370 -26.32 0.77 -7.80
N ILE A 371 -25.82 1.01 -9.03
CA ILE A 371 -24.64 1.87 -9.27
C ILE A 371 -24.84 3.28 -8.69
N ALA A 372 -26.07 3.79 -8.67
CA ALA A 372 -26.43 5.07 -8.08
C ALA A 372 -26.15 5.13 -6.57
N ASP A 373 -26.29 4.01 -5.86
CA ASP A 373 -26.13 3.95 -4.40
C ASP A 373 -24.65 4.09 -4.00
N PHE A 374 -23.71 3.63 -4.82
CA PHE A 374 -22.26 3.76 -4.55
C PHE A 374 -21.70 5.15 -4.88
N ALA A 375 -22.35 5.91 -5.73
CA ALA A 375 -21.94 7.27 -6.08
C ALA A 375 -22.41 8.31 -5.05
N ASP A 376 -23.41 7.99 -4.22
CA ASP A 376 -23.96 8.90 -3.23
C ASP A 376 -23.22 8.83 -1.88
N THR A 377 -22.05 9.47 -1.86
CA THR A 377 -21.19 9.60 -0.66
C THR A 377 -21.94 10.22 0.52
N LYS A 378 -22.87 11.16 0.25
CA LYS A 378 -23.60 11.86 1.32
C LYS A 378 -24.57 10.94 2.03
N SER A 379 -25.31 10.13 1.28
CA SER A 379 -26.24 9.15 1.85
C SER A 379 -25.52 8.08 2.65
N LEU A 380 -24.33 7.60 2.17
CA LEU A 380 -23.51 6.65 2.90
C LEU A 380 -22.94 7.25 4.20
N GLU A 381 -22.41 8.46 4.18
CA GLU A 381 -21.93 9.15 5.38
C GLU A 381 -23.07 9.43 6.38
N LEU A 382 -24.24 9.76 5.88
CA LEU A 382 -25.42 9.95 6.72
C LEU A 382 -25.88 8.64 7.36
N SER A 383 -25.92 7.56 6.59
CA SER A 383 -26.31 6.23 7.08
C SER A 383 -25.35 5.76 8.18
N GLN A 384 -24.04 5.95 8.01
CA GLN A 384 -23.06 5.62 9.03
C GLN A 384 -23.26 6.45 10.31
N LYS A 385 -23.45 7.76 10.19
CA LYS A 385 -23.71 8.62 11.35
C LYS A 385 -25.00 8.22 12.09
N ILE A 386 -26.03 7.80 11.36
CA ILE A 386 -27.27 7.31 11.95
C ILE A 386 -27.02 5.99 12.69
N ALA A 387 -26.26 5.06 12.07
CA ALA A 387 -25.91 3.79 12.71
C ALA A 387 -25.09 4.02 13.99
N ASP A 388 -24.06 4.88 13.95
CA ASP A 388 -23.26 5.25 15.12
C ASP A 388 -24.15 5.85 16.23
N CYS A 389 -25.06 6.76 15.87
CA CYS A 389 -25.99 7.37 16.84
C CYS A 389 -26.94 6.34 17.48
N ILE A 390 -27.39 5.36 16.69
CA ILE A 390 -28.24 4.27 17.19
C ILE A 390 -27.44 3.38 18.14
N MET A 391 -26.23 3.01 17.79
CA MET A 391 -25.37 2.17 18.62
C MET A 391 -24.98 2.87 19.93
N ASP A 392 -24.62 4.16 19.87
CA ASP A 392 -24.31 4.96 21.06
C ASP A 392 -25.50 5.08 22.02
N ARG A 393 -26.73 5.17 21.48
CA ARG A 393 -27.94 5.37 22.27
C ARG A 393 -28.47 4.07 22.87
N TYR A 394 -28.41 2.97 22.13
CA TYR A 394 -29.11 1.72 22.48
C TYR A 394 -28.18 0.56 22.76
N GLY A 395 -26.89 0.66 22.40
CA GLY A 395 -25.81 -0.30 22.74
C GLY A 395 -25.86 -1.65 22.01
N ASP A 396 -27.02 -2.07 21.49
CA ASP A 396 -27.17 -3.32 20.72
C ASP A 396 -28.37 -3.20 19.76
N ILE A 397 -28.17 -3.63 18.52
CA ILE A 397 -29.20 -3.66 17.47
C ILE A 397 -30.35 -4.65 17.82
N ARG A 398 -30.10 -5.61 18.71
CA ARG A 398 -31.09 -6.58 19.18
C ARG A 398 -32.04 -6.03 20.23
N ASN A 399 -31.92 -4.78 20.63
CA ASN A 399 -32.81 -4.14 21.55
C ASN A 399 -34.20 -3.99 20.88
N ASP A 400 -35.28 -4.42 21.55
CA ASP A 400 -36.66 -4.39 21.01
C ASP A 400 -37.13 -2.99 20.64
N GLU A 401 -36.56 -1.93 21.23
CA GLU A 401 -36.85 -0.54 20.88
C GLU A 401 -36.30 -0.13 19.50
N ILE A 402 -35.34 -0.85 18.91
CA ILE A 402 -34.75 -0.58 17.60
C ILE A 402 -35.47 -1.38 16.49
N ARG A 403 -36.39 -2.25 16.81
CA ARG A 403 -37.17 -2.99 15.80
C ARG A 403 -37.88 -2.03 14.87
N LEU A 404 -37.19 -1.72 13.75
CA LEU A 404 -37.79 -1.00 12.63
C LEU A 404 -39.00 -1.78 12.14
N ALA A 405 -40.09 -1.10 11.94
CA ALA A 405 -41.32 -1.71 11.45
C ALA A 405 -41.00 -2.55 10.18
N PRO A 406 -41.45 -3.80 10.08
CA PRO A 406 -41.15 -4.70 8.95
C PRO A 406 -41.54 -4.13 7.58
N SER A 407 -42.37 -3.08 7.54
CA SER A 407 -42.80 -2.38 6.33
C SER A 407 -41.71 -1.52 5.67
N ILE A 408 -40.56 -1.29 6.31
CA ILE A 408 -39.49 -0.40 5.79
C ILE A 408 -38.34 -1.21 5.17
N LEU A 409 -38.18 -2.49 5.53
CA LEU A 409 -37.12 -3.35 5.01
C LEU A 409 -37.73 -4.47 4.16
N SER A 410 -37.28 -4.62 2.92
CA SER A 410 -37.59 -5.80 2.10
C SER A 410 -37.04 -7.06 2.75
N THR A 411 -37.68 -8.21 2.54
CA THR A 411 -37.27 -9.50 3.13
C THR A 411 -35.79 -9.86 2.88
N SER A 412 -35.19 -9.39 1.80
CA SER A 412 -33.77 -9.54 1.46
C SER A 412 -32.83 -8.66 2.30
N GLN A 413 -33.32 -7.59 2.91
CA GLN A 413 -32.52 -6.72 3.79
C GLN A 413 -32.52 -7.21 5.24
N LEU A 414 -33.55 -7.97 5.64
CA LEU A 414 -33.64 -8.60 6.97
C LEU A 414 -32.64 -9.74 7.16
N ILE A 415 -32.30 -10.47 6.09
CA ILE A 415 -31.33 -11.58 6.14
C ILE A 415 -29.92 -11.08 6.45
N LEU A 416 -29.60 -9.82 6.14
CA LEU A 416 -28.28 -9.23 6.43
C LEU A 416 -28.06 -8.93 7.92
N ILE A 417 -29.12 -8.65 8.67
CA ILE A 417 -29.04 -8.32 10.10
C ILE A 417 -28.80 -9.59 10.95
N ASP A 418 -29.24 -10.75 10.48
CA ASP A 418 -29.05 -12.03 11.17
C ASP A 418 -27.65 -12.65 10.91
N THR A 419 -26.82 -12.05 10.02
CA THR A 419 -25.52 -12.62 9.60
C THR A 419 -24.32 -11.76 10.08
N ILE A 420 -24.56 -10.62 10.74
CA ILE A 420 -23.58 -9.77 11.43
C ILE A 420 -23.70 -10.03 12.93
#